data_6aa65a93fac42cb86f1e8b969ef20521
#
_entry.id   6aa65a93fac42cb86f1e8b969ef20521
#
_cell.length_a   1.000
_cell.length_b   1.000
_cell.length_c   1.000
_cell.angle_alpha   90.00
_cell.angle_beta   90.00
_cell.angle_gamma   90.00
#
_symmetry.space_group_name_H-M   'P 1'
#
loop_
_entity.id
_entity.type
_entity.pdbx_description
1 polymer ?
#
loop_
_entity_poly.entity_id
_entity_poly.type
_entity_poly.pdbx_seq_one_letter_code
_entity_poly.pdbx_strand_id
1 'polypeptide(L)'
;MIKLNFYKDKRQGNVNYGKIYARAKNNKPIDIDGLAKHIAQHGSPYTKDVIIGVLSKIAGCIRELVLDGYPVKIADLCIFTPAVTTVPADDVEAFSLNKRTKDDPESTGNIVNVRMLCRTTGEATRKKMTADAKLGYTDLAERIKKGEITLSGRKGEYIAGDGE
;
A
#
# COMPACT_ATOMS: atom_id res chain seq x y z
N MET A 1 -7.62 0.76 16.20
CA MET A 1 -8.94 0.59 15.55
C MET A 1 -8.91 1.29 14.20
N ILE A 2 -9.26 0.58 13.12
CA ILE A 2 -9.34 1.13 11.77
C ILE A 2 -10.70 1.81 11.60
N LYS A 3 -10.71 3.11 11.32
CA LYS A 3 -11.94 3.87 11.07
C LYS A 3 -12.33 3.84 9.60
N LEU A 4 -13.62 3.68 9.31
CA LEU A 4 -14.19 3.55 7.96
C LEU A 4 -15.02 4.78 7.59
N ASN A 5 -14.90 5.20 6.33
CA ASN A 5 -15.79 6.17 5.67
C ASN A 5 -16.64 5.49 4.61
N PHE A 6 -17.85 6.01 4.39
CA PHE A 6 -18.72 5.54 3.31
C PHE A 6 -18.43 6.24 1.97
N TYR A 7 -18.62 5.48 0.90
CA TYR A 7 -18.50 5.92 -0.48
C TYR A 7 -19.63 5.34 -1.31
N LYS A 8 -20.10 6.10 -2.29
CA LYS A 8 -21.08 5.63 -3.27
C LYS A 8 -20.37 5.34 -4.60
N ASP A 9 -20.62 4.18 -5.20
CA ASP A 9 -20.08 3.86 -6.53
C ASP A 9 -20.79 4.70 -7.60
N LYS A 10 -20.02 5.46 -8.37
CA LYS A 10 -20.51 6.39 -9.40
C LYS A 10 -20.14 6.01 -10.81
N ARG A 11 -19.53 4.84 -10.99
CA ARG A 11 -19.12 4.37 -12.32
C ARG A 11 -20.35 3.94 -13.09
N GLN A 12 -20.82 4.81 -13.99
CA GLN A 12 -21.93 4.50 -14.89
C GLN A 12 -21.61 3.23 -15.70
N GLY A 13 -22.61 2.34 -15.85
CA GLY A 13 -22.43 1.04 -16.53
C GLY A 13 -21.84 -0.06 -15.64
N ASN A 14 -21.45 0.21 -14.41
CA ASN A 14 -20.99 -0.81 -13.48
C ASN A 14 -22.18 -1.42 -12.71
N VAL A 15 -22.18 -2.75 -12.52
CA VAL A 15 -23.16 -3.51 -11.71
C VAL A 15 -23.32 -2.95 -10.28
N ASN A 16 -22.31 -2.26 -9.79
CA ASN A 16 -22.31 -1.66 -8.45
C ASN A 16 -22.67 -0.17 -8.44
N TYR A 17 -23.10 0.41 -9.56
CA TYR A 17 -23.53 1.80 -9.62
C TYR A 17 -24.57 2.12 -8.54
N GLY A 18 -24.36 3.18 -7.79
CA GLY A 18 -25.25 3.62 -6.71
C GLY A 18 -25.12 2.84 -5.40
N LYS A 19 -24.43 1.71 -5.36
CA LYS A 19 -24.20 0.94 -4.11
C LYS A 19 -23.22 1.64 -3.18
N ILE A 20 -23.42 1.44 -1.87
CA ILE A 20 -22.56 2.00 -0.82
C ILE A 20 -21.51 0.95 -0.45
N TYR A 21 -20.27 1.41 -0.30
CA TYR A 21 -19.17 0.63 0.23
C TYR A 21 -18.34 1.49 1.21
N ALA A 22 -17.57 0.83 2.06
CA ALA A 22 -16.72 1.49 3.05
C ALA A 22 -15.24 1.33 2.69
N ARG A 23 -14.44 2.36 3.00
CA ARG A 23 -12.99 2.33 2.90
C ARG A 23 -12.35 2.80 4.19
N ALA A 24 -11.20 2.25 4.51
CA ALA A 24 -10.40 2.73 5.63
C ALA A 24 -10.02 4.21 5.43
N LYS A 25 -10.21 5.00 6.49
CA LYS A 25 -9.65 6.35 6.57
C LYS A 25 -8.21 6.21 7.06
N ASN A 26 -7.25 6.48 6.20
CA ASN A 26 -5.86 6.49 6.58
C ASN A 26 -5.54 7.74 7.41
N ASN A 27 -4.79 7.55 8.47
CA ASN A 27 -4.13 8.64 9.19
C ASN A 27 -2.91 9.13 8.40
N LYS A 28 -2.26 10.18 8.90
CA LYS A 28 -0.98 10.61 8.34
C LYS A 28 0.04 9.47 8.47
N PRO A 29 0.90 9.25 7.46
CA PRO A 29 1.98 8.27 7.56
C PRO A 29 2.88 8.57 8.77
N ILE A 30 3.30 7.52 9.45
CA ILE A 30 4.35 7.60 10.47
C ILE A 30 5.68 7.41 9.75
N ASP A 31 6.60 8.34 9.94
CA ASP A 31 7.96 8.28 9.41
C ASP A 31 8.89 7.39 10.26
N ILE A 32 10.15 7.30 9.86
CA ILE A 32 11.16 6.50 10.57
C ILE A 32 11.33 7.01 12.01
N ASP A 33 11.29 8.32 12.22
CA ASP A 33 11.42 8.93 13.56
C ASP A 33 10.27 8.54 14.48
N GLY A 34 9.05 8.65 13.98
CA GLY A 34 7.84 8.24 14.69
C GLY A 34 7.79 6.74 14.97
N LEU A 35 8.24 5.91 14.02
CA LEU A 35 8.32 4.46 14.19
C LEU A 35 9.38 4.10 15.24
N ALA A 36 10.56 4.71 15.20
CA ALA A 36 11.62 4.48 16.18
C ALA A 36 11.20 4.88 17.60
N LYS A 37 10.49 6.01 17.73
CA LYS A 37 9.90 6.44 19.01
C LYS A 37 8.91 5.41 19.53
N HIS A 38 8.04 4.89 18.67
CA HIS A 38 7.08 3.85 19.04
C HIS A 38 7.77 2.58 19.53
N ILE A 39 8.79 2.09 18.80
CA ILE A 39 9.56 0.90 19.17
C ILE A 39 10.25 1.11 20.52
N ALA A 40 10.87 2.26 20.76
CA ALA A 40 11.54 2.58 22.02
C ALA A 40 10.56 2.56 23.22
N GLN A 41 9.28 2.95 23.02
CA GLN A 41 8.25 2.93 24.06
C GLN A 41 7.76 1.52 24.42
N HIS A 42 8.01 0.53 23.58
CA HIS A 42 7.68 -0.89 23.84
C HIS A 42 8.76 -1.66 24.63
N GLY A 43 9.58 -0.97 25.38
CA GLY A 43 10.61 -1.60 26.24
C GLY A 43 11.83 -2.11 25.47
N SER A 44 12.11 -1.53 24.30
CA SER A 44 13.33 -1.83 23.56
C SER A 44 14.59 -1.49 24.37
N PRO A 45 15.62 -2.36 24.38
CA PRO A 45 16.90 -2.05 25.00
C PRO A 45 17.72 -1.03 24.19
N TYR A 46 17.28 -0.70 22.98
CA TYR A 46 17.96 0.22 22.09
C TYR A 46 17.37 1.62 22.17
N THR A 47 18.25 2.62 22.12
CA THR A 47 17.83 4.02 22.06
C THR A 47 17.17 4.33 20.70
N LYS A 48 16.36 5.39 20.68
CA LYS A 48 15.69 5.84 19.45
C LYS A 48 16.68 6.04 18.29
N ASP A 49 17.83 6.64 18.54
CA ASP A 49 18.83 6.95 17.51
C ASP A 49 19.46 5.70 16.91
N VAL A 50 19.72 4.67 17.74
CA VAL A 50 20.19 3.36 17.27
C VAL A 50 19.13 2.72 16.37
N ILE A 51 17.86 2.79 16.76
CA ILE A 51 16.75 2.23 15.97
C ILE A 51 16.64 2.94 14.61
N ILE A 52 16.73 4.28 14.59
CA ILE A 52 16.74 5.06 13.34
C ILE A 52 17.90 4.64 12.44
N GLY A 53 19.10 4.51 12.99
CA GLY A 53 20.28 4.07 12.25
C GLY A 53 20.08 2.71 11.59
N VAL A 54 19.56 1.73 12.33
CA VAL A 54 19.27 0.37 11.83
C VAL A 54 18.20 0.41 10.74
N LEU A 55 17.07 1.08 10.97
CA LEU A 55 15.97 1.15 10.00
C LEU A 55 16.40 1.84 8.69
N SER A 56 17.22 2.88 8.77
CA SER A 56 17.76 3.57 7.60
C SER A 56 18.67 2.68 6.77
N LYS A 57 19.48 1.84 7.42
CA LYS A 57 20.37 0.88 6.73
C LYS A 57 19.59 -0.27 6.09
N ILE A 58 18.57 -0.80 6.76
CA ILE A 58 17.76 -1.92 6.26
C ILE A 58 17.21 -1.62 4.85
N ALA A 59 16.70 -0.42 4.61
CA ALA A 59 16.11 -0.06 3.31
C ALA A 59 17.13 -0.17 2.16
N GLY A 60 18.36 0.31 2.38
CA GLY A 60 19.45 0.21 1.41
C GLY A 60 19.88 -1.24 1.16
N CYS A 61 20.12 -1.99 2.24
CA CYS A 61 20.56 -3.39 2.14
C CYS A 61 19.51 -4.29 1.47
N ILE A 62 18.22 -4.10 1.76
CA ILE A 62 17.15 -4.86 1.09
C ILE A 62 17.16 -4.57 -0.41
N ARG A 63 17.27 -3.29 -0.79
CA ARG A 63 17.31 -2.90 -2.20
C ARG A 63 18.51 -3.54 -2.92
N GLU A 64 19.68 -3.50 -2.32
CA GLU A 64 20.91 -4.09 -2.86
C GLU A 64 20.74 -5.60 -3.09
N LEU A 65 20.38 -6.35 -2.05
CA LEU A 65 20.20 -7.79 -2.14
C LEU A 65 19.13 -8.20 -3.16
N VAL A 66 18.02 -7.46 -3.23
CA VAL A 66 16.97 -7.75 -4.22
C VAL A 66 17.44 -7.46 -5.65
N LEU A 67 18.28 -6.45 -5.88
CA LEU A 67 18.88 -6.18 -7.18
C LEU A 67 19.88 -7.25 -7.58
N ASP A 68 20.54 -7.90 -6.61
CA ASP A 68 21.41 -9.05 -6.82
C ASP A 68 20.64 -10.37 -6.99
N GLY A 69 19.31 -10.31 -6.99
CA GLY A 69 18.44 -11.47 -7.23
C GLY A 69 18.05 -12.25 -5.97
N TYR A 70 18.46 -11.83 -4.77
CA TYR A 70 18.12 -12.52 -3.53
C TYR A 70 16.76 -12.08 -2.99
N PRO A 71 15.81 -13.01 -2.78
CA PRO A 71 14.62 -12.71 -1.98
C PRO A 71 15.01 -12.42 -0.52
N VAL A 72 14.52 -11.31 0.04
CA VAL A 72 14.80 -10.93 1.43
C VAL A 72 13.53 -11.09 2.26
N LYS A 73 13.58 -11.95 3.28
CA LYS A 73 12.47 -12.17 4.20
C LYS A 73 12.72 -11.45 5.53
N ILE A 74 11.78 -10.57 5.92
CA ILE A 74 11.66 -10.09 7.29
C ILE A 74 10.59 -10.94 7.96
N ALA A 75 10.99 -11.67 9.01
CA ALA A 75 10.10 -12.60 9.73
C ALA A 75 8.78 -11.91 10.13
N ASP A 76 7.67 -12.62 9.94
CA ASP A 76 6.31 -12.21 10.31
C ASP A 76 5.79 -10.91 9.69
N LEU A 77 6.57 -10.29 8.81
CA LEU A 77 6.20 -9.06 8.12
C LEU A 77 6.03 -9.27 6.62
N CYS A 78 7.10 -9.49 5.88
CA CYS A 78 7.03 -9.63 4.43
C CYS A 78 8.26 -10.30 3.82
N ILE A 79 8.09 -10.70 2.55
CA ILE A 79 9.18 -11.10 1.65
C ILE A 79 9.27 -10.09 0.52
N PHE A 80 10.46 -9.57 0.28
CA PHE A 80 10.81 -8.75 -0.87
C PHE A 80 11.42 -9.65 -1.94
N THR A 81 10.94 -9.53 -3.19
CA THR A 81 11.43 -10.32 -4.33
C THR A 81 11.64 -9.43 -5.54
N PRO A 82 12.66 -9.69 -6.37
CA PRO A 82 12.79 -9.00 -7.64
C PRO A 82 11.68 -9.45 -8.61
N ALA A 83 11.24 -8.55 -9.45
CA ALA A 83 10.35 -8.83 -10.56
C ALA A 83 10.75 -8.01 -11.78
N VAL A 84 10.83 -8.67 -12.92
CA VAL A 84 11.15 -8.06 -14.20
C VAL A 84 9.93 -8.13 -15.10
N THR A 85 9.59 -7.03 -15.75
CA THR A 85 8.58 -7.00 -16.80
C THR A 85 9.29 -6.91 -18.13
N THR A 86 8.94 -7.80 -19.05
CA THR A 86 9.54 -7.88 -20.38
C THR A 86 8.48 -7.74 -21.47
N VAL A 87 8.91 -7.36 -22.67
CA VAL A 87 8.16 -7.55 -23.92
C VAL A 87 8.65 -8.83 -24.61
N PRO A 88 7.80 -9.56 -25.35
CA PRO A 88 8.21 -10.77 -26.05
C PRO A 88 9.24 -10.46 -27.14
N ALA A 89 10.05 -11.44 -27.45
CA ALA A 89 10.88 -11.53 -28.66
C ALA A 89 10.40 -12.73 -29.50
N ASP A 90 10.77 -12.76 -30.76
CA ASP A 90 10.35 -13.83 -31.68
C ASP A 90 11.08 -15.16 -31.37
N ASP A 91 12.30 -15.08 -30.92
CA ASP A 91 13.12 -16.20 -30.49
C ASP A 91 14.06 -15.81 -29.33
N VAL A 92 14.84 -16.80 -28.83
CA VAL A 92 15.76 -16.58 -27.69
C VAL A 92 16.97 -15.75 -28.10
N GLU A 93 17.45 -15.89 -29.33
CA GLU A 93 18.59 -15.16 -29.84
C GLU A 93 18.28 -13.66 -30.02
N ALA A 94 17.03 -13.33 -30.36
CA ALA A 94 16.56 -11.95 -30.49
C ALA A 94 16.27 -11.28 -29.13
N PHE A 95 16.22 -12.03 -28.04
CA PHE A 95 15.93 -11.47 -26.72
C PHE A 95 17.11 -10.65 -26.18
N SER A 96 16.89 -9.33 -26.00
CA SER A 96 17.90 -8.39 -25.52
C SER A 96 17.62 -8.00 -24.05
N LEU A 97 18.67 -8.05 -23.21
CA LEU A 97 18.67 -7.57 -21.83
C LEU A 97 18.71 -6.02 -21.71
N ASN A 98 18.78 -5.32 -22.84
CA ASN A 98 18.75 -3.85 -22.83
C ASN A 98 17.40 -3.36 -22.27
N LYS A 99 17.46 -2.25 -21.54
CA LYS A 99 16.26 -1.60 -21.02
C LYS A 99 15.55 -0.84 -22.13
N ARG A 100 14.25 -1.05 -22.24
CA ARG A 100 13.39 -0.27 -23.12
C ARG A 100 13.04 1.04 -22.43
N THR A 101 13.36 2.17 -23.06
CA THR A 101 12.95 3.49 -22.60
C THR A 101 11.68 3.92 -23.31
N LYS A 102 10.76 4.54 -22.58
CA LYS A 102 9.49 5.03 -23.14
C LYS A 102 9.68 6.18 -24.12
N ASP A 103 10.78 6.92 -23.95
CA ASP A 103 11.08 8.14 -24.69
C ASP A 103 11.91 7.86 -25.95
N ASP A 104 12.31 6.61 -26.18
CA ASP A 104 13.05 6.17 -27.35
C ASP A 104 12.26 5.10 -28.11
N PRO A 105 11.55 5.47 -29.19
CA PRO A 105 10.77 4.53 -30.00
C PRO A 105 11.65 3.49 -30.72
N GLU A 106 12.95 3.74 -30.88
CA GLU A 106 13.91 2.82 -31.49
C GLU A 106 14.56 1.88 -30.46
N SER A 107 14.23 2.01 -29.19
CA SER A 107 14.76 1.14 -28.14
C SER A 107 14.32 -0.31 -28.36
N THR A 108 15.24 -1.16 -28.79
CA THR A 108 15.04 -2.58 -29.12
C THR A 108 15.12 -3.50 -27.91
N GLY A 109 15.34 -2.96 -26.70
CA GLY A 109 15.45 -3.77 -25.48
C GLY A 109 14.15 -4.48 -25.10
N ASN A 110 14.26 -5.68 -24.53
CA ASN A 110 13.11 -6.44 -24.06
C ASN A 110 12.75 -6.14 -22.60
N ILE A 111 13.62 -5.49 -21.82
CA ILE A 111 13.35 -5.19 -20.41
C ILE A 111 12.59 -3.88 -20.28
N VAL A 112 11.34 -3.95 -19.85
CA VAL A 112 10.46 -2.78 -19.64
C VAL A 112 10.72 -2.12 -18.29
N ASN A 113 10.72 -2.92 -17.23
CA ASN A 113 11.06 -2.43 -15.89
C ASN A 113 11.54 -3.55 -14.96
N VAL A 114 12.28 -3.13 -13.93
CA VAL A 114 12.64 -3.97 -12.79
C VAL A 114 12.03 -3.33 -11.55
N ARG A 115 11.34 -4.13 -10.74
CA ARG A 115 10.67 -3.65 -9.53
C ARG A 115 10.84 -4.65 -8.39
N MET A 116 10.72 -4.15 -7.20
CA MET A 116 10.64 -4.97 -5.99
C MET A 116 9.18 -5.24 -5.64
N LEU A 117 8.81 -6.50 -5.50
CA LEU A 117 7.52 -6.91 -4.96
C LEU A 117 7.65 -7.15 -3.46
N CYS A 118 6.62 -6.78 -2.72
CA CYS A 118 6.51 -7.06 -1.29
C CYS A 118 5.25 -7.90 -1.05
N ARG A 119 5.43 -9.09 -0.49
CA ARG A 119 4.35 -9.99 -0.09
C ARG A 119 4.36 -10.19 1.41
N THR A 120 3.26 -9.90 2.07
CA THR A 120 3.12 -10.07 3.52
C THR A 120 3.20 -11.53 3.95
N THR A 121 3.81 -11.78 5.12
CA THR A 121 4.00 -13.11 5.71
C THR A 121 3.64 -13.08 7.20
N GLY A 122 3.49 -14.26 7.80
CA GLY A 122 3.23 -14.40 9.24
C GLY A 122 2.04 -13.59 9.71
N GLU A 123 2.24 -12.77 10.72
CA GLU A 123 1.20 -11.95 11.34
C GLU A 123 0.69 -10.81 10.43
N ALA A 124 1.47 -10.38 9.45
CA ALA A 124 1.04 -9.37 8.47
C ALA A 124 0.17 -9.92 7.33
N THR A 125 -0.13 -11.21 7.31
CA THR A 125 -0.99 -11.81 6.28
C THR A 125 -2.43 -11.31 6.37
N ARG A 126 -3.13 -11.29 5.21
CA ARG A 126 -4.54 -10.89 5.14
C ARG A 126 -5.40 -11.63 6.18
N LYS A 127 -5.20 -12.95 6.31
CA LYS A 127 -5.98 -13.79 7.24
C LYS A 127 -5.83 -13.31 8.68
N LYS A 128 -4.60 -13.11 9.13
CA LYS A 128 -4.29 -12.66 10.50
C LYS A 128 -4.77 -11.23 10.73
N MET A 129 -4.39 -10.30 9.83
CA MET A 129 -4.83 -8.90 9.90
C MET A 129 -6.35 -8.76 9.93
N THR A 130 -7.08 -9.62 9.19
CA THR A 130 -8.57 -9.59 9.23
C THR A 130 -9.10 -10.09 10.56
N ALA A 131 -8.51 -11.12 11.14
CA ALA A 131 -8.93 -11.66 12.42
C ALA A 131 -8.72 -10.67 13.58
N ASP A 132 -7.59 -9.94 13.55
CA ASP A 132 -7.19 -9.05 14.66
C ASP A 132 -7.72 -7.62 14.49
N ALA A 133 -8.25 -7.27 13.31
CA ALA A 133 -8.67 -5.91 12.99
C ALA A 133 -9.90 -5.50 13.84
N LYS A 134 -9.73 -4.43 14.63
CA LYS A 134 -10.86 -3.73 15.26
C LYS A 134 -11.31 -2.62 14.31
N LEU A 135 -12.59 -2.70 13.88
CA LEU A 135 -13.19 -1.77 12.94
C LEU A 135 -14.17 -0.84 13.65
N GLY A 136 -14.29 0.39 13.16
CA GLY A 136 -15.26 1.38 13.62
C GLY A 136 -15.55 2.38 12.51
N TYR A 137 -16.54 3.23 12.73
CA TYR A 137 -16.87 4.31 11.82
C TYR A 137 -16.14 5.59 12.22
N THR A 138 -15.87 6.47 11.26
CA THR A 138 -15.53 7.86 11.56
C THR A 138 -16.77 8.58 12.07
N ASP A 139 -16.61 9.69 12.80
CA ASP A 139 -17.72 10.50 13.29
C ASP A 139 -18.64 10.93 12.14
N LEU A 140 -18.06 11.25 10.99
CA LEU A 140 -18.80 11.54 9.77
C LEU A 140 -19.60 10.34 9.27
N ALA A 141 -19.01 9.15 9.22
CA ALA A 141 -19.70 7.93 8.79
C ALA A 141 -20.83 7.55 9.77
N GLU A 142 -20.66 7.81 11.07
CA GLU A 142 -21.72 7.63 12.07
C GLU A 142 -22.89 8.58 11.84
N ARG A 143 -22.63 9.85 11.56
CA ARG A 143 -23.66 10.85 11.24
C ARG A 143 -24.43 10.51 9.95
N ILE A 144 -23.72 10.00 8.92
CA ILE A 144 -24.36 9.47 7.69
C ILE A 144 -25.28 8.30 8.04
N LYS A 145 -24.81 7.36 8.87
CA LYS A 145 -25.59 6.19 9.26
C LYS A 145 -26.84 6.55 10.07
N LYS A 146 -26.77 7.62 10.85
CA LYS A 146 -27.93 8.18 11.59
C LYS A 146 -28.87 9.01 10.72
N GLY A 147 -28.53 9.27 9.46
CA GLY A 147 -29.35 10.09 8.57
C GLY A 147 -29.14 11.61 8.72
N GLU A 148 -28.22 12.02 9.61
CA GLU A 148 -27.94 13.45 9.86
C GLU A 148 -27.22 14.13 8.67
N ILE A 149 -26.59 13.35 7.80
CA ILE A 149 -25.85 13.82 6.62
C ILE A 149 -26.11 12.88 5.46
N THR A 150 -26.40 13.44 4.30
CA THR A 150 -26.58 12.67 3.06
C THR A 150 -25.26 12.51 2.32
N LEU A 151 -25.00 11.31 1.79
CA LEU A 151 -23.84 11.00 0.98
C LEU A 151 -24.02 11.63 -0.41
N SER A 152 -23.43 12.81 -0.63
CA SER A 152 -23.54 13.49 -1.91
C SER A 152 -22.78 12.78 -3.02
N GLY A 153 -23.29 12.93 -4.23
CA GLY A 153 -22.77 12.27 -5.42
C GLY A 153 -21.41 12.76 -5.93
N ARG A 154 -20.74 13.75 -5.35
CA ARG A 154 -19.43 14.26 -5.81
C ARG A 154 -18.30 13.84 -4.88
N LYS A 155 -17.13 13.65 -5.45
CA LYS A 155 -15.82 13.28 -4.84
C LYS A 155 -15.69 13.76 -3.37
N GLY A 156 -16.16 12.95 -2.40
CA GLY A 156 -15.88 13.20 -0.98
C GLY A 156 -16.56 14.41 -0.34
N GLU A 157 -17.40 15.13 -1.05
CA GLU A 157 -18.20 16.22 -0.49
C GLU A 157 -19.46 15.65 0.16
N TYR A 158 -19.64 15.99 1.42
CA TYR A 158 -20.80 15.65 2.22
C TYR A 158 -21.66 16.90 2.32
N ILE A 159 -22.92 16.79 1.97
CA ILE A 159 -23.89 17.86 2.17
C ILE A 159 -24.59 17.58 3.50
N ALA A 160 -24.63 18.58 4.38
CA ALA A 160 -25.46 18.52 5.57
C ALA A 160 -26.91 18.29 5.10
N GLY A 161 -27.57 17.27 5.61
CA GLY A 161 -29.01 17.11 5.39
C GLY A 161 -29.71 18.32 6.00
N ASP A 162 -30.51 19.02 5.20
CA ASP A 162 -31.45 20.02 5.73
C ASP A 162 -32.38 19.22 6.64
N GLY A 163 -32.17 19.41 7.96
CA GLY A 163 -33.08 18.85 8.95
C GLY A 163 -34.41 19.62 8.85
N GLU A 164 -35.45 18.94 8.36
CA GLU A 164 -36.83 19.28 8.71
C GLU A 164 -37.20 18.60 10.04
#